data_3760fc2fb49518babda525dab2d0d93e
#
_entry.id   3760fc2fb49518babda525dab2d0d93e
#
_cell.length_a   1.000
_cell.length_b   1.000
_cell.length_c   1.000
_cell.angle_alpha   90.00
_cell.angle_beta   90.00
_cell.angle_gamma   90.00
#
_symmetry.space_group_name_H-M   'P 1'
#
loop_
_entity.id
_entity.type
_entity.pdbx_description
1 polymer ?
#
loop_
_entity_poly.entity_id
_entity_poly.type
_entity_poly.pdbx_seq_one_letter_code
_entity_poly.pdbx_strand_id
1 'polypeptide(L)'
;HDGYIEYTAYDMIANRITIDEVRAENGSLRLMKNLVWEYDALPHALIAGGTGGGKTYFLLTLIEALLHTNAVLYVLDPKNADLADLGTVMGNVYHTKEEMIDCVNAFYEGMVQRSEEMKRHPNYKTGEKLRLFGTATLLSYL
;
A
#
# COMPACT_ATOMS: atom_id res chain seq x y z
N HIS A 1 -25.38 -2.95 -40.91
CA HIS A 1 -24.91 -2.49 -39.58
C HIS A 1 -23.39 -2.44 -39.65
N ASP A 2 -22.86 -1.28 -39.90
CA ASP A 2 -21.43 -1.01 -39.90
C ASP A 2 -21.00 -0.93 -38.42
N GLY A 3 -20.59 -2.07 -37.84
CA GLY A 3 -20.02 -2.13 -36.50
C GLY A 3 -18.59 -1.61 -36.55
N TYR A 4 -18.38 -0.39 -36.12
CA TYR A 4 -17.05 0.10 -35.81
C TYR A 4 -16.80 0.02 -34.30
N ILE A 5 -15.57 -0.28 -33.96
CA ILE A 5 -15.10 -0.28 -32.57
C ILE A 5 -14.38 1.04 -32.34
N GLU A 6 -14.94 1.86 -31.46
CA GLU A 6 -14.31 3.11 -31.06
C GLU A 6 -13.31 2.83 -29.91
N TYR A 7 -12.03 3.14 -30.13
CA TYR A 7 -11.02 3.12 -29.09
C TYR A 7 -10.75 4.55 -28.64
N THR A 8 -11.09 4.85 -27.40
CA THR A 8 -10.72 6.11 -26.79
C THR A 8 -9.30 5.97 -26.24
N ALA A 9 -8.31 6.54 -26.93
CA ALA A 9 -6.95 6.64 -26.40
C ALA A 9 -6.87 7.86 -25.46
N TYR A 10 -6.63 7.63 -24.20
CA TYR A 10 -6.35 8.71 -23.26
C TYR A 10 -4.86 9.04 -23.28
N ASP A 11 -4.53 10.32 -23.45
CA ASP A 11 -3.16 10.80 -23.28
C ASP A 11 -2.82 10.79 -21.77
N MET A 12 -2.25 9.69 -21.32
CA MET A 12 -1.88 9.46 -19.92
C MET A 12 -0.72 10.35 -19.44
N ILE A 13 -0.03 11.01 -20.36
CA ILE A 13 1.17 11.82 -20.05
C ILE A 13 0.77 13.08 -19.27
N ALA A 14 -0.38 13.68 -19.59
CA ALA A 14 -0.84 14.93 -18.98
C ALA A 14 -1.26 14.79 -17.50
N ASN A 15 -1.49 13.58 -17.01
CA ASN A 15 -1.96 13.31 -15.64
C ASN A 15 -0.88 12.74 -14.71
N ARG A 16 0.34 12.57 -15.19
CA ARG A 16 1.46 12.15 -14.34
C ARG A 16 1.86 13.27 -13.40
N ILE A 17 2.22 12.88 -12.18
CA ILE A 17 2.87 13.76 -11.19
C ILE A 17 4.31 13.33 -11.04
N THR A 18 5.16 14.22 -10.58
CA THR A 18 6.55 13.92 -10.23
C THR A 18 6.58 13.14 -8.91
N ILE A 19 7.67 12.45 -8.64
CA ILE A 19 7.85 11.69 -7.40
C ILE A 19 7.71 12.59 -6.16
N ASP A 20 8.17 13.83 -6.27
CA ASP A 20 8.08 14.84 -5.20
C ASP A 20 6.65 15.30 -4.88
N GLU A 21 5.72 15.04 -5.81
CA GLU A 21 4.30 15.37 -5.65
C GLU A 21 3.48 14.22 -5.04
N VAL A 22 4.07 13.01 -4.97
CA VAL A 22 3.44 11.86 -4.32
C VAL A 22 3.57 12.04 -2.82
N ARG A 23 2.48 12.38 -2.15
CA ARG A 23 2.45 12.62 -0.70
C ARG A 23 1.29 11.91 -0.05
N ALA A 24 1.58 11.33 1.13
CA ALA A 24 0.57 10.73 1.98
C ALA A 24 0.16 11.73 3.07
N GLU A 25 -1.11 12.07 3.10
CA GLU A 25 -1.68 13.00 4.08
C GLU A 25 -3.07 12.55 4.53
N ASN A 26 -3.32 12.59 5.83
CA ASN A 26 -4.66 12.38 6.41
C ASN A 26 -5.38 11.11 5.93
N GLY A 27 -4.66 10.00 5.75
CA GLY A 27 -5.27 8.74 5.32
C GLY A 27 -5.47 8.62 3.80
N SER A 28 -4.90 9.53 3.02
CA SER A 28 -4.94 9.52 1.56
C SER A 28 -3.56 9.67 0.93
N LEU A 29 -3.40 9.15 -0.27
CA LEU A 29 -2.18 9.21 -1.06
C LEU A 29 -2.50 9.64 -2.49
N ARG A 30 -1.92 10.73 -2.93
CA ARG A 30 -2.07 11.19 -4.31
C ARG A 30 -1.14 10.37 -5.20
N LEU A 31 -1.71 9.58 -6.09
CA LEU A 31 -0.98 8.72 -7.04
C LEU A 31 -0.76 9.36 -8.40
N MET A 32 -1.72 10.19 -8.83
CA MET A 32 -1.68 10.95 -10.08
C MET A 32 -2.42 12.28 -9.86
N LYS A 33 -2.34 13.18 -10.84
CA LYS A 33 -2.99 14.49 -10.77
C LYS A 33 -4.48 14.40 -10.38
N ASN A 34 -5.18 13.38 -10.91
CA ASN A 34 -6.61 13.18 -10.71
C ASN A 34 -6.91 11.83 -10.02
N LEU A 35 -5.91 11.19 -9.41
CA LEU A 35 -6.09 9.91 -8.73
C LEU A 35 -5.54 9.99 -7.32
N VAL A 36 -6.43 9.85 -6.35
CA VAL A 36 -6.11 9.80 -4.93
C VAL A 36 -6.57 8.45 -4.39
N TRP A 37 -5.70 7.76 -3.68
CA TRP A 37 -6.03 6.55 -2.94
C TRP A 37 -6.31 6.90 -1.48
N GLU A 38 -7.55 6.78 -1.07
CA GLU A 38 -7.99 6.96 0.30
C GLU A 38 -7.78 5.65 1.08
N TYR A 39 -6.56 5.35 1.48
CA TYR A 39 -6.19 4.09 2.12
C TYR A 39 -6.86 3.89 3.49
N ASP A 40 -7.30 4.94 4.15
CA ASP A 40 -8.12 4.86 5.36
C ASP A 40 -9.53 4.31 5.09
N ALA A 41 -10.11 4.67 3.96
CA ALA A 41 -11.46 4.25 3.57
C ALA A 41 -11.44 2.94 2.77
N LEU A 42 -10.45 2.80 1.88
CA LEU A 42 -10.24 1.66 0.97
C LEU A 42 -8.82 1.12 1.19
N PRO A 43 -8.59 0.31 2.24
CA PRO A 43 -7.24 -0.08 2.69
C PRO A 43 -6.53 -1.09 1.76
N HIS A 44 -7.24 -1.65 0.78
CA HIS A 44 -6.68 -2.65 -0.12
C HIS A 44 -6.47 -2.06 -1.51
N ALA A 45 -5.31 -2.32 -2.10
CA ALA A 45 -4.98 -1.95 -3.47
C ALA A 45 -4.32 -3.13 -4.18
N LEU A 46 -4.69 -3.37 -5.45
CA LEU A 46 -4.04 -4.32 -6.34
C LEU A 46 -3.32 -3.54 -7.44
N ILE A 47 -2.00 -3.76 -7.53
CA ILE A 47 -1.17 -3.16 -8.56
C ILE A 47 -0.78 -4.23 -9.57
N ALA A 48 -1.29 -4.15 -10.77
CA ALA A 48 -1.02 -5.09 -11.86
C ALA A 48 -0.38 -4.39 -13.06
N GLY A 49 0.43 -5.12 -13.80
CA GLY A 49 1.07 -4.61 -15.01
C GLY A 49 2.07 -5.61 -15.58
N GLY A 50 2.40 -5.52 -16.86
CA GLY A 50 3.39 -6.36 -17.53
C GLY A 50 4.83 -6.12 -17.04
N THR A 51 5.74 -7.01 -17.43
CA THR A 51 7.17 -6.83 -17.19
C THR A 51 7.65 -5.53 -17.82
N GLY A 52 8.45 -4.75 -17.10
CA GLY A 52 8.88 -3.43 -17.55
C GLY A 52 7.82 -2.32 -17.44
N GLY A 53 6.61 -2.62 -16.95
CA GLY A 53 5.52 -1.65 -16.80
C GLY A 53 5.67 -0.67 -15.63
N GLY A 54 6.82 -0.67 -14.93
CA GLY A 54 7.10 0.28 -13.85
C GLY A 54 6.46 -0.06 -12.50
N LYS A 55 5.96 -1.29 -12.29
CA LYS A 55 5.33 -1.70 -11.02
C LYS A 55 6.25 -1.51 -9.81
N THR A 56 7.47 -2.01 -9.88
CA THR A 56 8.46 -1.91 -8.80
C THR A 56 8.76 -0.45 -8.49
N TYR A 57 8.97 0.36 -9.52
CA TYR A 57 9.21 1.80 -9.33
C TYR A 57 8.03 2.49 -8.65
N PHE A 58 6.80 2.15 -9.06
CA PHE A 58 5.59 2.68 -8.45
C PHE A 58 5.47 2.24 -6.98
N LEU A 59 5.76 0.97 -6.66
CA LEU A 59 5.78 0.47 -5.27
C LEU A 59 6.81 1.20 -4.41
N LEU A 60 8.01 1.43 -4.93
CA LEU A 60 9.04 2.19 -4.22
C LEU A 60 8.58 3.61 -3.91
N THR A 61 7.91 4.27 -4.86
CA THR A 61 7.34 5.61 -4.65
C THR A 61 6.25 5.61 -3.57
N LEU A 62 5.40 4.56 -3.53
CA LEU A 62 4.39 4.41 -2.48
C LEU A 62 5.02 4.21 -1.10
N ILE A 63 6.02 3.35 -1.02
CA ILE A 63 6.77 3.06 0.22
C ILE A 63 7.42 4.35 0.72
N GLU A 64 8.13 5.07 -0.14
CA GLU A 64 8.75 6.33 0.20
C GLU A 64 7.73 7.35 0.75
N ALA A 65 6.62 7.55 0.04
CA ALA A 65 5.57 8.47 0.49
C ALA A 65 4.98 8.08 1.86
N LEU A 66 4.80 6.78 2.12
CA LEU A 66 4.27 6.28 3.38
C LEU A 66 5.30 6.36 4.51
N LEU A 67 6.59 6.20 4.23
CA LEU A 67 7.67 6.38 5.22
C LEU A 67 7.77 7.82 5.75
N HIS A 68 7.31 8.81 4.99
CA HIS A 68 7.20 10.20 5.47
C HIS A 68 6.02 10.41 6.44
N THR A 69 5.22 9.40 6.67
CA THR A 69 4.15 9.40 7.69
C THR A 69 4.59 8.62 8.94
N ASN A 70 3.72 8.50 9.92
CA ASN A 70 3.95 7.64 11.10
C ASN A 70 3.56 6.17 10.84
N ALA A 71 3.47 5.73 9.58
CA ALA A 71 3.10 4.36 9.23
C ALA A 71 4.25 3.39 9.51
N VAL A 72 3.93 2.24 10.07
CA VAL A 72 4.83 1.10 10.15
C VAL A 72 4.59 0.22 8.94
N LEU A 73 5.61 0.04 8.12
CA LEU A 73 5.53 -0.71 6.88
C LEU A 73 6.18 -2.09 7.04
N TYR A 74 5.55 -3.10 6.49
CA TYR A 74 6.09 -4.45 6.35
C TYR A 74 6.10 -4.80 4.87
N VAL A 75 7.25 -5.16 4.33
CA VAL A 75 7.44 -5.54 2.93
C VAL A 75 7.71 -7.04 2.85
N LEU A 76 6.88 -7.75 2.11
CA LEU A 76 7.05 -9.18 1.84
C LEU A 76 7.39 -9.34 0.36
N ASP A 77 8.62 -9.74 0.04
CA ASP A 77 9.11 -9.91 -1.33
C ASP A 77 9.51 -11.38 -1.59
N PRO A 78 8.56 -12.25 -1.99
CA PRO A 78 8.85 -13.66 -2.23
C PRO A 78 9.81 -13.92 -3.39
N LYS A 79 10.05 -12.92 -4.24
CA LYS A 79 10.99 -13.04 -5.36
C LYS A 79 12.40 -12.67 -4.97
N ASN A 80 12.60 -12.02 -3.84
CA ASN A 80 13.90 -11.49 -3.41
C ASN A 80 14.58 -10.67 -4.53
N ALA A 81 13.80 -9.79 -5.14
CA ALA A 81 14.21 -8.99 -6.28
C ALA A 81 14.50 -7.53 -5.87
N ASP A 82 14.02 -6.59 -6.63
CA ASP A 82 14.32 -5.15 -6.47
C ASP A 82 13.89 -4.55 -5.12
N LEU A 83 12.91 -5.16 -4.43
CA LEU A 83 12.46 -4.69 -3.12
C LEU A 83 13.33 -5.18 -1.96
N ALA A 84 14.12 -6.23 -2.15
CA ALA A 84 15.02 -6.76 -1.12
C ALA A 84 16.08 -5.73 -0.69
N ASP A 85 16.52 -4.87 -1.62
CA ASP A 85 17.48 -3.80 -1.35
C ASP A 85 16.95 -2.76 -0.35
N LEU A 86 15.62 -2.66 -0.18
CA LEU A 86 15.02 -1.82 0.85
C LEU A 86 15.39 -2.26 2.26
N GLY A 87 15.80 -3.51 2.46
CA GLY A 87 16.29 -4.01 3.75
C GLY A 87 17.48 -3.24 4.31
N THR A 88 18.22 -2.51 3.46
CA THR A 88 19.30 -1.61 3.88
C THR A 88 18.80 -0.27 4.44
N VAL A 89 17.56 0.10 4.12
CA VAL A 89 16.95 1.39 4.47
C VAL A 89 15.88 1.23 5.55
N MET A 90 15.16 0.10 5.55
CA MET A 90 14.10 -0.19 6.50
C MET A 90 14.21 -1.64 7.01
N GLY A 91 13.97 -1.83 8.33
CA GLY A 91 14.21 -3.12 8.99
C GLY A 91 13.12 -4.20 8.78
N ASN A 92 11.98 -3.87 8.15
CA ASN A 92 10.81 -4.76 8.03
C ASN A 92 10.63 -5.27 6.60
N VAL A 93 11.70 -5.82 6.01
CA VAL A 93 11.69 -6.41 4.66
C VAL A 93 12.03 -7.89 4.77
N TYR A 94 11.14 -8.75 4.30
CA TYR A 94 11.24 -10.20 4.45
C TYR A 94 11.12 -10.87 3.08
N HIS A 95 11.96 -11.87 2.81
CA HIS A 95 12.00 -12.55 1.52
C HIS A 95 11.99 -14.07 1.63
N THR A 96 12.38 -14.65 2.78
CA THR A 96 12.27 -16.09 2.97
C THR A 96 10.84 -16.46 3.36
N LYS A 97 10.45 -17.70 3.02
CA LYS A 97 9.10 -18.19 3.34
C LYS A 97 8.82 -18.15 4.84
N GLU A 98 9.80 -18.55 5.63
CA GLU A 98 9.71 -18.61 7.09
C GLU A 98 9.51 -17.22 7.67
N GLU A 99 10.35 -16.26 7.32
CA GLU A 99 10.24 -14.87 7.79
C GLU A 99 8.91 -14.21 7.38
N MET A 100 8.45 -14.46 6.16
CA MET A 100 7.18 -13.92 5.70
C MET A 100 6.00 -14.51 6.49
N ILE A 101 6.01 -15.82 6.78
CA ILE A 101 4.97 -16.46 7.58
C ILE A 101 4.97 -15.89 9.00
N ASP A 102 6.15 -15.77 9.61
CA ASP A 102 6.30 -15.21 10.96
C ASP A 102 5.81 -13.76 11.03
N CYS A 103 6.15 -12.96 10.02
CA CYS A 103 5.68 -11.59 9.89
C CYS A 103 4.14 -11.51 9.79
N VAL A 104 3.52 -12.34 8.95
CA VAL A 104 2.05 -12.37 8.81
C VAL A 104 1.38 -12.81 10.10
N ASN A 105 1.92 -13.80 10.80
CA ASN A 105 1.39 -14.26 12.08
C ASN A 105 1.49 -13.17 13.15
N ALA A 106 2.66 -12.54 13.29
CA ALA A 106 2.85 -11.44 14.24
C ALA A 106 1.93 -10.24 13.93
N PHE A 107 1.74 -9.93 12.65
CA PHE A 107 0.79 -8.90 12.21
C PHE A 107 -0.65 -9.26 12.60
N TYR A 108 -1.07 -10.52 12.37
CA TYR A 108 -2.39 -11.01 12.73
C TYR A 108 -2.64 -10.91 14.24
N GLU A 109 -1.69 -11.37 15.05
CA GLU A 109 -1.79 -11.29 16.52
C GLU A 109 -1.91 -9.85 17.00
N GLY A 110 -1.06 -8.95 16.47
CA GLY A 110 -1.14 -7.53 16.76
C GLY A 110 -2.46 -6.88 16.31
N MET A 111 -3.04 -7.32 15.20
CA MET A 111 -4.34 -6.86 14.75
C MET A 111 -5.47 -7.32 15.70
N VAL A 112 -5.43 -8.58 16.15
CA VAL A 112 -6.41 -9.12 17.12
C VAL A 112 -6.32 -8.34 18.42
N GLN A 113 -5.11 -8.16 18.95
CA GLN A 113 -4.90 -7.40 20.18
C GLN A 113 -5.46 -5.97 20.08
N ARG A 114 -5.13 -5.23 19.03
CA ARG A 114 -5.67 -3.88 18.80
C ARG A 114 -7.19 -3.87 18.68
N SER A 115 -7.77 -4.88 18.04
CA SER A 115 -9.23 -5.02 17.94
C SER A 115 -9.88 -5.22 19.32
N GLU A 116 -9.27 -6.01 20.19
CA GLU A 116 -9.75 -6.22 21.54
C GLU A 116 -9.60 -4.97 22.43
N GLU A 117 -8.47 -4.28 22.33
CA GLU A 117 -8.24 -3.02 23.02
C GLU A 117 -9.28 -1.96 22.61
N MET A 118 -9.54 -1.85 21.31
CA MET A 118 -10.55 -0.95 20.77
C MET A 118 -11.94 -1.25 21.34
N LYS A 119 -12.32 -2.53 21.39
CA LYS A 119 -13.63 -2.96 21.96
C LYS A 119 -13.76 -2.64 23.44
N ARG A 120 -12.66 -2.58 24.19
CA ARG A 120 -12.64 -2.23 25.62
C ARG A 120 -12.71 -0.71 25.85
N HIS A 121 -12.52 0.09 24.81
CA HIS A 121 -12.54 1.54 24.96
C HIS A 121 -13.98 2.03 25.27
N PRO A 122 -14.16 2.92 26.28
CA PRO A 122 -15.50 3.36 26.72
C PRO A 122 -16.35 4.01 25.64
N ASN A 123 -15.71 4.61 24.64
CA ASN A 123 -16.36 5.31 23.54
C ASN A 123 -16.51 4.45 22.27
N TYR A 124 -16.22 3.13 22.36
CA TYR A 124 -16.34 2.24 21.21
C TYR A 124 -17.79 2.12 20.74
N LYS A 125 -18.00 2.31 19.44
CA LYS A 125 -19.28 2.05 18.76
C LYS A 125 -19.10 0.92 17.76
N THR A 126 -20.08 0.02 17.70
CA THR A 126 -20.08 -1.06 16.70
C THR A 126 -19.99 -0.50 15.29
N GLY A 127 -19.02 -0.97 14.52
CA GLY A 127 -18.74 -0.49 13.16
C GLY A 127 -17.71 0.64 13.06
N GLU A 128 -17.16 1.09 14.17
CA GLU A 128 -16.01 2.00 14.15
C GLU A 128 -14.78 1.34 13.52
N LYS A 129 -14.15 2.08 12.62
CA LYS A 129 -12.93 1.60 11.96
C LYS A 129 -11.72 1.83 12.88
N LEU A 130 -10.73 0.97 12.81
CA LEU A 130 -9.43 1.04 13.51
C LEU A 130 -8.60 2.33 13.21
N ARG A 131 -9.22 3.37 12.70
CA ARG A 131 -8.60 4.64 12.30
C ARG A 131 -7.76 5.31 13.37
N LEU A 132 -8.14 5.14 14.64
CA LEU A 132 -7.46 5.78 15.77
C LEU A 132 -6.09 5.12 16.10
N PHE A 133 -5.76 3.99 15.46
CA PHE A 133 -4.58 3.19 15.80
C PHE A 133 -3.66 2.88 14.60
N GLY A 134 -3.84 3.56 13.49
CA GLY A 134 -3.02 3.62 12.28
C GLY A 134 -2.20 2.36 11.95
N THR A 135 -2.68 1.56 10.98
CA THR A 135 -1.82 0.55 10.34
C THR A 135 -2.20 0.41 8.87
N ALA A 136 -1.30 0.70 7.97
CA ALA A 136 -1.42 0.34 6.56
C ALA A 136 -0.56 -0.89 6.29
N THR A 137 -1.14 -1.90 5.64
CA THR A 137 -0.42 -3.10 5.21
C THR A 137 -0.35 -3.10 3.69
N LEU A 138 0.86 -3.12 3.15
CA LEU A 138 1.10 -3.29 1.74
C LEU A 138 1.60 -4.72 1.50
N LEU A 139 0.83 -5.53 0.77
CA LEU A 139 1.25 -6.84 0.29
C LEU A 139 1.54 -6.72 -1.21
N SER A 140 2.79 -6.94 -1.61
CA SER A 140 3.18 -7.06 -3.00
C SER A 140 3.14 -8.53 -3.41
N TYR A 141 2.18 -8.91 -4.23
CA TYR A 141 2.18 -10.16 -4.97
C TYR A 141 2.47 -9.87 -6.44
N LEU A 142 3.59 -10.37 -6.94
CA LEU A 142 3.76 -10.76 -8.36
C LEU A 142 5.00 -11.63 -8.53
#